data_1e0382b4aa671c758871d16b69d8d156
#
_entry.id   1e0382b4aa671c758871d16b69d8d156
#
_cell.length_a   1.000
_cell.length_b   1.000
_cell.length_c   1.000
_cell.angle_alpha   90.00
_cell.angle_beta   90.00
_cell.angle_gamma   90.00
#
_symmetry.space_group_name_H-M   'P 1'
#
loop_
_entity.id
_entity.type
_entity.pdbx_description
1 polymer ?
#
loop_
_entity_poly.entity_id
_entity_poly.type
_entity_poly.pdbx_seq_one_letter_code
_entity_poly.pdbx_strand_id
1 'polypeptide(L)'
;MAEVLGAEVKAPKDVRPEDLAQYDLVGLGSGIYGGLMHKDLLALVNAAPQTSGKRAFLFSTMGAPAGAKDRQELVTKRHAPLRAAVEAKGYQVLGEFDSPGWLTLAFLALFGGINRGRPNEADLASAREFALEMKRKAAG
;
A
#
# COMPACT_ATOMS: atom_id res chain seq x y z
N MET A 1 -4.11 -0.47 -10.42
CA MET A 1 -4.31 -1.70 -9.61
C MET A 1 -5.78 -2.11 -9.54
N ALA A 2 -6.67 -1.27 -9.05
CA ALA A 2 -8.08 -1.63 -8.88
C ALA A 2 -8.75 -2.13 -10.17
N GLU A 3 -8.55 -1.44 -11.28
CA GLU A 3 -9.06 -1.86 -12.61
C GLU A 3 -8.60 -3.28 -12.98
N VAL A 4 -7.33 -3.60 -12.78
CA VAL A 4 -6.74 -4.93 -13.07
C VAL A 4 -7.34 -6.03 -12.20
N LEU A 5 -7.62 -5.69 -10.94
CA LEU A 5 -8.19 -6.61 -9.96
C LEU A 5 -9.70 -6.74 -10.07
N GLY A 6 -10.37 -5.83 -10.78
CA GLY A 6 -11.82 -5.70 -10.74
C GLY A 6 -12.30 -5.28 -9.34
N ALA A 7 -11.48 -4.52 -8.62
CA ALA A 7 -11.70 -4.19 -7.21
C ALA A 7 -12.39 -2.83 -7.03
N GLU A 8 -13.20 -2.74 -6.01
CA GLU A 8 -13.77 -1.48 -5.53
C GLU A 8 -12.72 -0.70 -4.73
N VAL A 9 -12.69 0.63 -4.90
CA VAL A 9 -11.79 1.52 -4.16
C VAL A 9 -12.60 2.34 -3.17
N LYS A 10 -12.21 2.28 -1.91
CA LYS A 10 -12.85 3.03 -0.81
C LYS A 10 -11.80 3.73 0.05
N ALA A 11 -12.17 4.88 0.61
CA ALA A 11 -11.37 5.48 1.66
C ALA A 11 -11.59 4.73 3.00
N PRO A 12 -10.58 4.64 3.88
CA PRO A 12 -10.70 3.90 5.14
C PRO A 12 -11.90 4.30 6.00
N LYS A 13 -12.27 5.59 5.99
CA LYS A 13 -13.44 6.13 6.71
C LYS A 13 -14.79 5.64 6.16
N ASP A 14 -14.82 5.14 4.92
CA ASP A 14 -16.04 4.69 4.25
C ASP A 14 -16.17 3.15 4.29
N VAL A 15 -15.27 2.48 5.03
CA VAL A 15 -15.23 1.02 5.20
C VAL A 15 -15.53 0.68 6.66
N ARG A 16 -16.52 -0.18 6.89
CA ARG A 16 -16.72 -0.77 8.21
C ARG A 16 -15.67 -1.87 8.42
N PRO A 17 -15.06 -1.97 9.61
CA PRO A 17 -14.00 -2.96 9.87
C PRO A 17 -14.42 -4.41 9.55
N GLU A 18 -15.68 -4.77 9.85
CA GLU A 18 -16.23 -6.09 9.58
C GLU A 18 -16.38 -6.43 8.10
N ASP A 19 -16.46 -5.41 7.22
CA ASP A 19 -16.59 -5.62 5.79
C ASP A 19 -15.29 -6.16 5.16
N LEU A 20 -14.14 -5.94 5.80
CA LEU A 20 -12.85 -6.45 5.31
C LEU A 20 -12.84 -7.98 5.16
N ALA A 21 -13.50 -8.68 6.08
CA ALA A 21 -13.57 -10.15 6.06
C ALA A 21 -14.45 -10.72 4.93
N GLN A 22 -15.23 -9.88 4.24
CA GLN A 22 -16.07 -10.32 3.11
C GLN A 22 -15.27 -10.53 1.83
N TYR A 23 -14.08 -9.92 1.73
CA TYR A 23 -13.23 -10.00 0.54
C TYR A 23 -12.17 -11.09 0.69
N ASP A 24 -11.88 -11.81 -0.40
CA ASP A 24 -10.82 -12.82 -0.43
C ASP A 24 -9.43 -12.21 -0.57
N LEU A 25 -9.35 -11.03 -1.17
CA LEU A 25 -8.14 -10.25 -1.33
C LEU A 25 -8.41 -8.78 -1.01
N VAL A 26 -7.64 -8.23 -0.07
CA VAL A 26 -7.70 -6.82 0.33
C VAL A 26 -6.39 -6.10 0.00
N GLY A 27 -6.48 -5.01 -0.75
CA GLY A 27 -5.35 -4.10 -0.97
C GLY A 27 -5.40 -2.91 -0.02
N LEU A 28 -4.36 -2.71 0.77
CA LEU A 28 -4.25 -1.61 1.73
C LEU A 28 -3.15 -0.65 1.29
N GLY A 29 -3.53 0.58 0.99
CA GLY A 29 -2.60 1.55 0.42
C GLY A 29 -2.71 2.96 0.95
N SER A 30 -1.58 3.64 1.06
CA SER A 30 -1.51 5.07 1.39
C SER A 30 -0.20 5.73 0.92
N GLY A 31 -0.12 7.04 1.03
CA GLY A 31 1.17 7.72 1.11
C GLY A 31 1.91 7.37 2.40
N ILE A 32 3.21 7.64 2.44
CA ILE A 32 4.01 7.54 3.66
C ILE A 32 4.10 8.91 4.32
N TYR A 33 3.62 9.00 5.56
CA TYR A 33 3.56 10.20 6.36
C TYR A 33 4.33 9.99 7.68
N GLY A 34 5.30 10.86 7.95
CA GLY A 34 6.13 10.71 9.15
C GLY A 34 6.87 9.36 9.25
N GLY A 35 7.14 8.74 8.10
CA GLY A 35 7.83 7.44 8.03
C GLY A 35 6.94 6.21 8.14
N LEU A 36 5.62 6.37 8.20
CA LEU A 36 4.64 5.27 8.33
C LEU A 36 3.50 5.41 7.33
N MET A 37 2.79 4.34 7.08
CA MET A 37 1.52 4.35 6.38
C MET A 37 0.45 5.08 7.23
N HIS A 38 -0.58 5.60 6.57
CA HIS A 38 -1.57 6.44 7.23
C HIS A 38 -2.24 5.72 8.40
N LYS A 39 -2.37 6.43 9.52
CA LYS A 39 -2.92 5.89 10.78
C LYS A 39 -4.33 5.30 10.66
N ASP A 40 -5.15 5.84 9.75
CA ASP A 40 -6.54 5.37 9.57
C ASP A 40 -6.59 3.95 8.99
N LEU A 41 -5.60 3.54 8.17
CA LEU A 41 -5.47 2.14 7.74
C LEU A 41 -5.18 1.22 8.92
N LEU A 42 -4.25 1.62 9.77
CA LEU A 42 -3.90 0.84 10.96
C LEU A 42 -5.09 0.74 11.93
N ALA A 43 -5.82 1.84 12.14
CA ALA A 43 -7.02 1.86 12.97
C ALA A 43 -8.12 0.94 12.41
N LEU A 44 -8.37 0.99 11.09
CA LEU A 44 -9.34 0.13 10.41
C LEU A 44 -8.99 -1.36 10.59
N VAL A 45 -7.73 -1.74 10.36
CA VAL A 45 -7.27 -3.13 10.50
C VAL A 45 -7.35 -3.59 11.96
N ASN A 46 -6.94 -2.76 12.91
CA ASN A 46 -7.03 -3.10 14.34
C ASN A 46 -8.46 -3.32 14.81
N ALA A 47 -9.43 -2.61 14.24
CA ALA A 47 -10.84 -2.77 14.55
C ALA A 47 -11.50 -3.96 13.80
N ALA A 48 -10.86 -4.50 12.76
CA ALA A 48 -11.40 -5.61 11.99
C ALA A 48 -11.47 -6.90 12.81
N PRO A 49 -12.45 -7.77 12.55
CA PRO A 49 -12.53 -9.07 13.20
C PRO A 49 -11.39 -10.00 12.78
N GLN A 50 -11.13 -11.02 13.57
CA GLN A 50 -10.24 -12.11 13.19
C GLN A 50 -10.83 -12.87 11.99
N THR A 51 -9.96 -13.31 11.10
CA THR A 51 -10.33 -14.09 9.92
C THR A 51 -9.32 -15.23 9.68
N SER A 52 -9.57 -16.05 8.68
CA SER A 52 -8.66 -17.09 8.22
C SER A 52 -8.81 -17.32 6.72
N GLY A 53 -7.75 -17.75 6.07
CA GLY A 53 -7.75 -18.03 4.64
C GLY A 53 -7.91 -16.81 3.75
N LYS A 54 -7.88 -15.61 4.31
CA LYS A 54 -7.96 -14.34 3.58
C LYS A 54 -6.57 -13.82 3.24
N ARG A 55 -6.48 -13.02 2.21
CA ARG A 55 -5.22 -12.52 1.66
C ARG A 55 -5.21 -11.00 1.60
N ALA A 56 -4.04 -10.43 1.75
CA ALA A 56 -3.85 -8.98 1.63
C ALA A 56 -2.57 -8.64 0.88
N PHE A 57 -2.49 -7.44 0.35
CA PHE A 57 -1.25 -6.83 -0.12
C PHE A 57 -1.19 -5.38 0.33
N LEU A 58 0.03 -4.87 0.50
CA LEU A 58 0.27 -3.50 0.91
C LEU A 58 0.87 -2.70 -0.24
N PHE A 59 0.50 -1.45 -0.37
CA PHE A 59 1.13 -0.57 -1.35
C PHE A 59 1.21 0.88 -0.84
N SER A 60 2.27 1.56 -1.25
CA SER A 60 2.47 2.95 -0.84
C SER A 60 3.01 3.83 -1.96
N THR A 61 2.95 5.14 -1.73
CA THR A 61 3.75 6.12 -2.44
C THR A 61 4.68 6.82 -1.45
N MET A 62 5.95 6.98 -1.81
CA MET A 62 6.94 7.51 -0.91
C MET A 62 7.82 8.55 -1.62
N GLY A 63 8.07 9.67 -0.96
CA GLY A 63 8.91 10.76 -1.44
C GLY A 63 10.41 10.48 -1.46
N ALA A 64 10.87 9.30 -1.07
CA ALA A 64 12.28 8.91 -1.17
C ALA A 64 12.70 8.82 -2.65
N PRO A 65 14.01 9.13 -2.99
CA PRO A 65 14.48 9.04 -4.36
C PRO A 65 14.20 7.68 -5.00
N ALA A 66 13.74 7.69 -6.25
CA ALA A 66 13.37 6.47 -6.96
C ALA A 66 14.52 5.45 -7.09
N GLY A 67 15.77 5.94 -7.18
CA GLY A 67 16.98 5.12 -7.31
C GLY A 67 17.71 4.83 -6.00
N ALA A 68 17.11 5.06 -4.84
CA ALA A 68 17.77 4.79 -3.56
C ALA A 68 18.07 3.28 -3.42
N LYS A 69 19.33 2.95 -3.16
CA LYS A 69 19.78 1.54 -3.03
C LYS A 69 19.01 0.77 -1.96
N ASP A 70 18.61 1.46 -0.89
CA ASP A 70 17.95 0.86 0.27
C ASP A 70 16.42 1.03 0.23
N ARG A 71 15.85 1.35 -0.97
CA ARG A 71 14.41 1.61 -1.08
C ARG A 71 13.57 0.44 -0.61
N GLN A 72 13.92 -0.79 -0.96
CA GLN A 72 13.18 -1.98 -0.55
C GLN A 72 13.22 -2.17 0.99
N GLU A 73 14.35 -1.91 1.62
CA GLU A 73 14.46 -1.95 3.08
C GLU A 73 13.59 -0.88 3.74
N LEU A 74 13.58 0.35 3.18
CA LEU A 74 12.69 1.41 3.64
C LEU A 74 11.22 1.03 3.53
N VAL A 75 10.80 0.43 2.42
CA VAL A 75 9.43 -0.06 2.22
C VAL A 75 9.08 -1.08 3.30
N THR A 76 9.89 -2.10 3.45
CA THR A 76 9.71 -3.15 4.45
C THR A 76 9.56 -2.57 5.86
N LYS A 77 10.43 -1.64 6.24
CA LYS A 77 10.40 -0.99 7.55
C LYS A 77 9.15 -0.14 7.76
N ARG A 78 8.75 0.61 6.75
CA ARG A 78 7.61 1.55 6.84
C ARG A 78 6.25 0.85 6.77
N HIS A 79 6.18 -0.29 6.10
CA HIS A 79 4.99 -1.13 6.05
C HIS A 79 4.86 -2.05 7.29
N ALA A 80 5.93 -2.28 8.03
CA ALA A 80 5.98 -3.27 9.11
C ALA A 80 4.85 -3.16 10.15
N PRO A 81 4.47 -1.98 10.66
CA PRO A 81 3.38 -1.88 11.62
C PRO A 81 2.03 -2.33 11.05
N LEU A 82 1.72 -1.93 9.81
CA LEU A 82 0.47 -2.33 9.17
C LEU A 82 0.49 -3.81 8.79
N ARG A 83 1.63 -4.32 8.30
CA ARG A 83 1.80 -5.76 8.02
C ARG A 83 1.53 -6.60 9.25
N ALA A 84 2.15 -6.26 10.38
CA ALA A 84 1.97 -6.99 11.63
C ALA A 84 0.50 -7.00 12.09
N ALA A 85 -0.21 -5.87 11.95
CA ALA A 85 -1.61 -5.77 12.29
C ALA A 85 -2.49 -6.65 11.37
N VAL A 86 -2.22 -6.65 10.07
CA VAL A 86 -2.93 -7.45 9.07
C VAL A 86 -2.73 -8.94 9.32
N GLU A 87 -1.50 -9.37 9.55
CA GLU A 87 -1.15 -10.76 9.87
C GLU A 87 -1.76 -11.20 11.20
N ALA A 88 -1.77 -10.33 12.22
CA ALA A 88 -2.43 -10.59 13.49
C ALA A 88 -3.95 -10.79 13.36
N LYS A 89 -4.57 -10.27 12.30
CA LYS A 89 -5.98 -10.50 11.97
C LYS A 89 -6.22 -11.76 11.13
N GLY A 90 -5.17 -12.53 10.84
CA GLY A 90 -5.29 -13.80 10.12
C GLY A 90 -5.24 -13.69 8.60
N TYR A 91 -4.83 -12.55 8.06
CA TYR A 91 -4.57 -12.39 6.63
C TYR A 91 -3.16 -12.86 6.27
N GLN A 92 -3.02 -13.51 5.14
CA GLN A 92 -1.72 -13.77 4.52
C GLN A 92 -1.33 -12.55 3.65
N VAL A 93 -0.21 -11.91 3.95
CA VAL A 93 0.33 -10.83 3.12
C VAL A 93 1.07 -11.41 1.93
N LEU A 94 0.53 -11.23 0.72
CA LEU A 94 1.07 -11.79 -0.53
C LEU A 94 2.21 -10.99 -1.13
N GLY A 95 2.29 -9.71 -0.83
CA GLY A 95 3.31 -8.84 -1.36
C GLY A 95 3.17 -7.39 -0.93
N GLU A 96 4.21 -6.62 -1.21
CA GLU A 96 4.30 -5.20 -0.91
C GLU A 96 4.87 -4.45 -2.11
N PHE A 97 4.29 -3.29 -2.38
CA PHE A 97 4.67 -2.44 -3.49
C PHE A 97 4.83 -0.99 -3.02
N ASP A 98 5.79 -0.30 -3.60
CA ASP A 98 5.93 1.14 -3.42
C ASP A 98 6.24 1.81 -4.76
N SER A 99 5.62 2.95 -4.97
CA SER A 99 5.87 3.82 -6.10
C SER A 99 6.51 5.12 -5.64
N PRO A 100 7.47 5.68 -6.39
CA PRO A 100 7.94 7.02 -6.11
C PRO A 100 6.80 8.02 -6.13
N GLY A 101 6.65 8.79 -5.04
CA GLY A 101 5.68 9.87 -4.92
C GLY A 101 6.37 11.24 -5.01
N TRP A 102 5.68 12.24 -5.54
CA TRP A 102 6.19 13.60 -5.55
C TRP A 102 6.18 14.19 -4.13
N LEU A 103 7.37 14.56 -3.63
CA LEU A 103 7.54 15.18 -2.33
C LEU A 103 7.89 16.66 -2.49
N THR A 104 7.04 17.53 -1.95
CA THR A 104 7.28 18.96 -1.81
C THR A 104 7.31 19.34 -0.33
N LEU A 105 8.50 19.43 0.26
CA LEU A 105 8.69 20.10 1.54
C LEU A 105 8.97 21.58 1.31
N ALA A 106 8.67 22.43 2.30
CA ALA A 106 8.71 23.89 2.16
C ALA A 106 10.00 24.45 1.49
N PHE A 107 11.17 23.92 1.85
CA PHE A 107 12.43 24.33 1.24
C PHE A 107 12.73 23.64 -0.11
N LEU A 108 12.22 22.41 -0.32
CA LEU A 108 12.36 21.67 -1.57
C LEU A 108 11.41 22.18 -2.66
N ALA A 109 10.31 22.81 -2.28
CA ALA A 109 9.38 23.41 -3.23
C ALA A 109 10.05 24.48 -4.13
N LEU A 110 11.04 25.18 -3.62
CA LEU A 110 11.86 26.17 -4.38
C LEU A 110 12.64 25.51 -5.52
N PHE A 111 12.97 24.23 -5.40
CA PHE A 111 13.73 23.46 -6.39
C PHE A 111 12.85 22.43 -7.14
N GLY A 112 11.53 22.50 -7.01
CA GLY A 112 10.59 21.61 -7.69
C GLY A 112 10.30 20.28 -6.96
N GLY A 113 10.83 20.09 -5.75
CA GLY A 113 10.59 18.87 -4.94
C GLY A 113 11.41 17.65 -5.38
N ILE A 114 11.19 16.53 -4.70
CA ILE A 114 11.79 15.22 -5.04
C ILE A 114 10.79 14.43 -5.87
N ASN A 115 11.27 13.70 -6.88
CA ASN A 115 10.45 12.86 -7.78
C ASN A 115 9.35 13.64 -8.52
N ARG A 116 9.64 14.84 -9.00
CA ARG A 116 8.67 15.63 -9.78
C ARG A 116 8.17 14.82 -10.98
N GLY A 117 6.85 14.84 -11.20
CA GLY A 117 6.21 14.07 -12.25
C GLY A 117 5.99 12.58 -11.93
N ARG A 118 6.13 12.19 -10.66
CA ARG A 118 5.86 10.82 -10.18
C ARG A 118 4.53 10.74 -9.42
N PRO A 119 3.81 9.61 -9.53
CA PRO A 119 4.10 8.45 -10.40
C PRO A 119 3.96 8.78 -11.89
N ASN A 120 4.81 8.19 -12.71
CA ASN A 120 4.76 8.30 -14.18
C ASN A 120 4.26 7.01 -14.83
N GLU A 121 4.23 6.94 -16.18
CA GLU A 121 3.75 5.77 -16.92
C GLU A 121 4.49 4.47 -16.55
N ALA A 122 5.81 4.53 -16.32
CA ALA A 122 6.58 3.36 -15.88
C ALA A 122 6.17 2.89 -14.47
N ASP A 123 5.90 3.82 -13.57
CA ASP A 123 5.41 3.50 -12.23
C ASP A 123 4.01 2.88 -12.28
N LEU A 124 3.15 3.38 -13.16
CA LEU A 124 1.81 2.81 -13.38
C LEU A 124 1.88 1.41 -14.00
N ALA A 125 2.81 1.18 -14.94
CA ALA A 125 3.04 -0.15 -15.51
C ALA A 125 3.49 -1.14 -14.43
N SER A 126 4.47 -0.76 -13.59
CA SER A 126 4.95 -1.60 -12.48
C SER A 126 3.82 -1.89 -11.47
N ALA A 127 2.96 -0.90 -11.20
CA ALA A 127 1.79 -1.10 -10.33
C ALA A 127 0.76 -2.08 -10.93
N ARG A 128 0.59 -2.08 -12.26
CA ARG A 128 -0.27 -3.04 -12.96
C ARG A 128 0.30 -4.45 -12.90
N GLU A 129 1.59 -4.62 -13.15
CA GLU A 129 2.28 -5.91 -13.07
C GLU A 129 2.19 -6.49 -11.66
N PHE A 130 2.45 -5.69 -10.64
CA PHE A 130 2.28 -6.10 -9.26
C PHE A 130 0.84 -6.57 -8.97
N ALA A 131 -0.17 -5.81 -9.43
CA ALA A 131 -1.57 -6.20 -9.24
C ALA A 131 -1.92 -7.53 -9.92
N LEU A 132 -1.40 -7.78 -11.13
CA LEU A 132 -1.55 -9.06 -11.82
C LEU A 132 -0.89 -10.22 -11.06
N GLU A 133 0.28 -9.97 -10.48
CA GLU A 133 0.96 -10.95 -9.63
C GLU A 133 0.11 -11.27 -8.38
N MET A 134 -0.41 -10.26 -7.70
CA MET A 134 -1.27 -10.45 -6.52
C MET A 134 -2.55 -11.23 -6.88
N LYS A 135 -3.14 -10.94 -8.02
CA LYS A 135 -4.30 -11.69 -8.53
C LYS A 135 -3.99 -13.17 -8.75
N ARG A 136 -2.84 -13.48 -9.37
CA ARG A 136 -2.40 -14.86 -9.56
C ARG A 136 -2.15 -15.59 -8.25
N LYS A 137 -1.43 -14.96 -7.32
CA LYS A 137 -1.17 -15.52 -5.99
C LYS A 137 -2.44 -15.73 -5.17
N ALA A 138 -3.42 -14.85 -5.34
CA ALA A 138 -4.70 -14.98 -4.66
C ALA A 138 -5.61 -16.07 -5.26
N ALA A 139 -5.40 -16.45 -6.52
CA ALA A 139 -6.16 -17.53 -7.16
C ALA A 139 -5.60 -18.93 -6.88
N GLY A 140 -4.34 -19.02 -6.49
CA GLY A 140 -3.68 -20.28 -6.09
C GLY A 140 -3.76 -20.51 -4.61
#